data_f4c7adc4ad90d47179dd8f527253b824
#
_entry.id   f4c7adc4ad90d47179dd8f527253b824
#
_cell.length_a   1.000
_cell.length_b   1.000
_cell.length_c   1.000
_cell.angle_alpha   90.00
_cell.angle_beta   90.00
_cell.angle_gamma   90.00
#
_symmetry.space_group_name_H-M   'P 1'
#
loop_
_entity.id
_entity.type
_entity.pdbx_description
1 polymer ?
#
loop_
_entity_poly.entity_id
_entity_poly.type
_entity_poly.pdbx_seq_one_letter_code
_entity_poly.pdbx_strand_id
1 'polypeptide(L)'
;KGDTISLPPLSDSSCLGADCTTGIWLQLEMIRAGVEGVYVVHASEELGCLGSRYVVDRSPRWLQRLDAVISFDRKGTESIITHQMGLRTASDAFAISLASILGLPLRPDDTGSYTDSNEYASDVSECTNLSVGYYAQHTKGEHQDVYYLQQLRDALIAADWSKLVITR
;
A
#
# COMPACT_ATOMS: atom_id res chain seq x y z
N LYS A 1 14.75 18.61 8.85
CA LYS A 1 13.29 18.51 8.77
C LYS A 1 13.00 18.24 7.31
N GLY A 2 12.40 17.09 6.99
CA GLY A 2 12.04 16.74 5.62
C GLY A 2 10.93 17.67 5.10
N ASP A 3 10.87 17.81 3.78
CA ASP A 3 9.79 18.55 3.13
C ASP A 3 8.47 17.82 3.34
N THR A 4 7.43 18.58 3.69
CA THR A 4 6.09 18.06 3.95
C THR A 4 5.08 18.74 3.03
N ILE A 5 4.21 17.97 2.39
CA ILE A 5 3.03 18.49 1.69
C ILE A 5 1.87 18.48 2.67
N SER A 6 1.15 19.59 2.77
CA SER A 6 -0.07 19.74 3.58
C SER A 6 -1.04 20.70 2.90
N LEU A 7 -2.28 20.72 3.39
CA LEU A 7 -3.25 21.71 2.90
C LEU A 7 -2.78 23.14 3.19
N PRO A 8 -3.00 24.07 2.25
CA PRO A 8 -2.83 25.49 2.54
C PRO A 8 -3.73 25.93 3.70
N PRO A 9 -3.29 26.90 4.53
CA PRO A 9 -4.05 27.35 5.72
C PRO A 9 -5.49 27.80 5.44
N LEU A 10 -5.76 28.29 4.24
CA LEU A 10 -7.09 28.80 3.82
C LEU A 10 -7.80 27.84 2.85
N SER A 11 -7.43 26.56 2.84
CA SER A 11 -8.10 25.56 2.00
C SER A 11 -9.51 25.27 2.50
N ASP A 12 -10.47 25.19 1.59
CA ASP A 12 -11.83 24.72 1.86
C ASP A 12 -11.93 23.20 1.93
N SER A 13 -10.88 22.47 1.53
CA SER A 13 -10.83 21.00 1.60
C SER A 13 -10.80 20.52 3.04
N SER A 14 -11.43 19.37 3.29
CA SER A 14 -11.47 18.71 4.60
C SER A 14 -10.20 17.88 4.89
N CYS A 15 -9.51 17.43 3.85
CA CYS A 15 -8.28 16.63 3.93
C CYS A 15 -7.41 16.84 2.69
N LEU A 16 -6.16 16.36 2.73
CA LEU A 16 -5.23 16.41 1.61
C LEU A 16 -5.54 15.32 0.55
N GLY A 17 -6.02 14.15 0.99
CA GLY A 17 -6.23 12.96 0.16
C GLY A 17 -4.93 12.24 -0.18
N ALA A 18 -3.97 12.26 0.74
CA ALA A 18 -2.68 11.59 0.56
C ALA A 18 -2.80 10.07 0.63
N ASP A 19 -3.76 9.56 1.39
CA ASP A 19 -4.05 8.13 1.53
C ASP A 19 -4.34 7.44 0.18
N CYS A 20 -5.00 8.12 -0.71
CA CYS A 20 -5.30 7.65 -2.06
C CYS A 20 -4.19 8.05 -3.06
N THR A 21 -3.88 9.36 -3.13
CA THR A 21 -3.03 9.90 -4.20
C THR A 21 -1.56 9.49 -4.11
N THR A 22 -1.04 9.26 -2.90
CA THR A 22 0.33 8.78 -2.68
C THR A 22 0.55 7.40 -3.29
N GLY A 23 -0.37 6.47 -3.04
CA GLY A 23 -0.32 5.12 -3.61
C GLY A 23 -0.40 5.12 -5.13
N ILE A 24 -1.28 5.94 -5.72
CA ILE A 24 -1.38 6.10 -7.18
C ILE A 24 -0.08 6.66 -7.77
N TRP A 25 0.51 7.66 -7.13
CA TRP A 25 1.78 8.23 -7.58
C TRP A 25 2.92 7.21 -7.57
N LEU A 26 3.04 6.41 -6.50
CA LEU A 26 4.04 5.34 -6.41
C LEU A 26 3.88 4.32 -7.54
N GLN A 27 2.65 3.86 -7.78
CA GLN A 27 2.37 2.92 -8.88
C GLN A 27 2.77 3.51 -10.24
N LEU A 28 2.47 4.79 -10.50
CA LEU A 28 2.86 5.45 -11.75
C LEU A 28 4.39 5.55 -11.91
N GLU A 29 5.13 5.82 -10.85
CA GLU A 29 6.59 5.86 -10.87
C GLU A 29 7.20 4.47 -11.12
N MET A 30 6.65 3.42 -10.51
CA MET A 30 7.04 2.03 -10.76
C MET A 30 6.78 1.64 -12.23
N ILE A 31 5.61 1.97 -12.77
CA ILE A 31 5.28 1.73 -14.20
C ILE A 31 6.25 2.45 -15.12
N ARG A 32 6.55 3.73 -14.86
CA ARG A 32 7.51 4.52 -15.66
C ARG A 32 8.91 3.95 -15.63
N ALA A 33 9.30 3.35 -14.51
CA ALA A 33 10.59 2.70 -14.34
C ALA A 33 10.65 1.28 -14.94
N GLY A 34 9.52 0.74 -15.45
CA GLY A 34 9.45 -0.59 -16.04
C GLY A 34 9.42 -1.72 -15.02
N VAL A 35 8.99 -1.46 -13.77
CA VAL A 35 8.81 -2.52 -12.77
C VAL A 35 7.64 -3.40 -13.22
N GLU A 36 7.89 -4.69 -13.39
CA GLU A 36 6.88 -5.64 -13.83
C GLU A 36 5.86 -5.94 -12.73
N GLY A 37 4.57 -6.01 -13.10
CA GLY A 37 3.48 -6.29 -12.18
C GLY A 37 2.11 -5.99 -12.77
N VAL A 38 1.07 -6.33 -12.02
CA VAL A 38 -0.31 -5.93 -12.31
C VAL A 38 -0.63 -4.72 -11.44
N TYR A 39 -0.93 -3.59 -12.05
CA TYR A 39 -1.26 -2.36 -11.37
C TYR A 39 -2.77 -2.10 -11.45
N VAL A 40 -3.40 -1.92 -10.30
CA VAL A 40 -4.85 -1.71 -10.22
C VAL A 40 -5.13 -0.48 -9.36
N VAL A 41 -5.93 0.44 -9.88
CA VAL A 41 -6.47 1.57 -9.12
C VAL A 41 -7.95 1.32 -8.94
N HIS A 42 -8.37 1.10 -7.72
CA HIS A 42 -9.77 0.83 -7.39
C HIS A 42 -10.54 2.12 -7.19
N ALA A 43 -11.83 2.07 -7.46
CA ALA A 43 -12.75 3.15 -7.13
C ALA A 43 -13.42 2.88 -5.77
N SER A 44 -13.70 3.95 -5.02
CA SER A 44 -14.55 3.90 -3.82
C SER A 44 -14.02 2.99 -2.71
N GLU A 45 -12.73 3.05 -2.42
CA GLU A 45 -12.14 2.38 -1.25
C GLU A 45 -12.83 2.85 0.03
N GLU A 46 -12.94 4.14 0.25
CA GLU A 46 -13.57 4.81 1.39
C GLU A 46 -15.07 4.50 1.59
N LEU A 47 -15.71 3.95 0.58
CA LEU A 47 -17.10 3.48 0.63
C LEU A 47 -17.20 1.96 0.89
N GLY A 48 -16.13 1.36 1.41
CA GLY A 48 -16.05 -0.06 1.74
C GLY A 48 -15.53 -0.91 0.59
N CYS A 49 -14.45 -0.46 -0.06
CA CYS A 49 -13.68 -1.21 -1.06
C CYS A 49 -14.51 -1.72 -2.24
N LEU A 50 -15.48 -0.90 -2.73
CA LEU A 50 -16.43 -1.34 -3.77
C LEU A 50 -15.73 -1.79 -5.06
N GLY A 51 -14.64 -1.12 -5.44
CA GLY A 51 -13.88 -1.45 -6.65
C GLY A 51 -13.15 -2.78 -6.56
N SER A 52 -12.46 -3.05 -5.46
CA SER A 52 -11.75 -4.32 -5.26
C SER A 52 -12.71 -5.49 -5.09
N ARG A 53 -13.81 -5.33 -4.36
CA ARG A 53 -14.90 -6.32 -4.28
C ARG A 53 -15.43 -6.69 -5.67
N TYR A 54 -15.71 -5.67 -6.50
CA TYR A 54 -16.17 -5.92 -7.86
C TYR A 54 -15.16 -6.74 -8.68
N VAL A 55 -13.85 -6.51 -8.51
CA VAL A 55 -12.80 -7.27 -9.17
C VAL A 55 -12.79 -8.72 -8.67
N VAL A 56 -12.80 -8.93 -7.36
CA VAL A 56 -12.75 -10.27 -6.74
C VAL A 56 -13.99 -11.09 -7.09
N ASP A 57 -15.19 -10.49 -7.00
CA ASP A 57 -16.46 -11.17 -7.34
C ASP A 57 -16.49 -11.70 -8.78
N ARG A 58 -15.74 -11.09 -9.69
CA ARG A 58 -15.64 -11.54 -11.07
C ARG A 58 -14.56 -12.57 -11.30
N SER A 59 -13.74 -12.83 -10.27
CA SER A 59 -12.65 -13.82 -10.30
C SER A 59 -11.88 -13.84 -11.63
N PRO A 60 -11.29 -12.72 -12.07
CA PRO A 60 -10.63 -12.69 -13.37
C PRO A 60 -9.42 -13.65 -13.34
N ARG A 61 -9.15 -14.30 -14.48
CA ARG A 61 -8.09 -15.33 -14.58
C ARG A 61 -6.69 -14.85 -14.14
N TRP A 62 -6.42 -13.54 -14.24
CA TRP A 62 -5.14 -12.98 -13.82
C TRP A 62 -4.98 -13.01 -12.30
N LEU A 63 -6.07 -12.95 -11.53
CA LEU A 63 -6.04 -13.01 -10.07
C LEU A 63 -5.40 -14.31 -9.56
N GLN A 64 -5.70 -15.44 -10.21
CA GLN A 64 -5.15 -16.76 -9.86
C GLN A 64 -3.66 -16.91 -10.17
N ARG A 65 -3.05 -15.90 -10.78
CA ARG A 65 -1.62 -15.88 -11.13
C ARG A 65 -0.82 -14.95 -10.22
N LEU A 66 -1.47 -14.34 -9.24
CA LEU A 66 -0.81 -13.47 -8.28
C LEU A 66 -0.37 -14.29 -7.07
N ASP A 67 0.85 -14.07 -6.64
CA ASP A 67 1.40 -14.61 -5.39
C ASP A 67 1.17 -13.62 -4.24
N ALA A 68 1.14 -12.32 -4.54
CA ALA A 68 0.95 -11.27 -3.55
C ALA A 68 0.17 -10.06 -4.09
N VAL A 69 -0.52 -9.36 -3.18
CA VAL A 69 -1.15 -8.05 -3.40
C VAL A 69 -0.62 -7.07 -2.36
N ILE A 70 -0.14 -5.92 -2.81
CA ILE A 70 0.39 -4.86 -1.97
C ILE A 70 -0.42 -3.60 -2.18
N SER A 71 -1.21 -3.19 -1.18
CA SER A 71 -1.81 -1.86 -1.13
C SER A 71 -0.79 -0.83 -0.65
N PHE A 72 -0.79 0.34 -1.27
CA PHE A 72 0.03 1.49 -0.89
C PHE A 72 -0.86 2.54 -0.19
N ASP A 73 -1.35 2.17 1.00
CA ASP A 73 -2.42 2.89 1.69
C ASP A 73 -2.30 2.83 3.22
N ARG A 74 -1.11 2.54 3.77
CA ARG A 74 -0.89 2.58 5.21
C ARG A 74 -0.20 3.88 5.61
N LYS A 75 -0.76 4.56 6.62
CA LYS A 75 -0.13 5.72 7.25
C LYS A 75 1.22 5.39 7.89
N GLY A 76 2.03 6.43 8.15
CA GLY A 76 3.34 6.28 8.80
C GLY A 76 4.41 5.72 7.86
N THR A 77 5.52 5.27 8.45
CA THR A 77 6.74 4.93 7.70
C THR A 77 7.34 3.58 8.12
N GLU A 78 6.64 2.79 8.95
CA GLU A 78 7.25 1.64 9.61
C GLU A 78 6.56 0.30 9.36
N SER A 79 5.35 0.29 8.81
CA SER A 79 4.49 -0.89 8.82
C SER A 79 4.40 -1.60 7.49
N ILE A 80 4.48 -2.93 7.53
CA ILE A 80 3.98 -3.87 6.53
C ILE A 80 2.90 -4.69 7.21
N ILE A 81 1.66 -4.48 6.84
CA ILE A 81 0.50 -5.05 7.52
C ILE A 81 0.40 -6.55 7.27
N THR A 82 0.29 -7.32 8.33
CA THR A 82 0.13 -8.78 8.30
C THR A 82 -1.28 -9.24 8.65
N HIS A 83 -2.05 -8.41 9.33
CA HIS A 83 -3.43 -8.68 9.69
C HIS A 83 -4.32 -7.49 9.31
N GLN A 84 -5.49 -7.80 8.76
CA GLN A 84 -6.53 -6.80 8.48
C GLN A 84 -7.83 -7.25 9.14
N MET A 85 -8.51 -6.35 9.85
CA MET A 85 -9.70 -6.66 10.66
C MET A 85 -9.50 -7.85 11.63
N GLY A 86 -8.29 -8.01 12.14
CA GLY A 86 -7.93 -9.11 13.05
C GLY A 86 -7.68 -10.46 12.38
N LEU A 87 -7.81 -10.55 11.05
CA LEU A 87 -7.51 -11.77 10.28
C LEU A 87 -6.13 -11.65 9.63
N ARG A 88 -5.38 -12.74 9.65
CA ARG A 88 -4.07 -12.78 8.97
C ARG A 88 -4.25 -12.77 7.46
N THR A 89 -3.71 -11.77 6.80
CA THR A 89 -3.76 -11.59 5.34
C THR A 89 -2.40 -11.70 4.67
N ALA A 90 -1.30 -11.53 5.44
CA ALA A 90 0.06 -11.78 4.98
C ALA A 90 0.89 -12.47 6.08
N SER A 91 1.89 -13.22 5.68
CA SER A 91 2.82 -13.86 6.61
C SER A 91 3.89 -12.88 7.11
N ASP A 92 4.44 -13.15 8.31
CA ASP A 92 5.58 -12.39 8.82
C ASP A 92 6.82 -12.60 7.92
N ALA A 93 6.99 -13.80 7.35
CA ALA A 93 8.07 -14.10 6.43
C ALA A 93 8.01 -13.25 5.16
N PHE A 94 6.81 -13.08 4.58
CA PHE A 94 6.57 -12.16 3.47
C PHE A 94 6.94 -10.72 3.85
N ALA A 95 6.40 -10.23 4.97
CA ALA A 95 6.64 -8.85 5.42
C ALA A 95 8.13 -8.57 5.69
N ILE A 96 8.85 -9.53 6.31
CA ILE A 96 10.30 -9.42 6.55
C ILE A 96 11.07 -9.42 5.22
N SER A 97 10.70 -10.27 4.27
CA SER A 97 11.34 -10.32 2.96
C SER A 97 11.10 -9.03 2.18
N LEU A 98 9.88 -8.47 2.23
CA LEU A 98 9.54 -7.20 1.60
C LEU A 98 10.35 -6.05 2.21
N ALA A 99 10.44 -5.95 3.53
CA ALA A 99 11.29 -4.97 4.21
C ALA A 99 12.76 -5.09 3.77
N SER A 100 13.26 -6.32 3.66
CA SER A 100 14.64 -6.61 3.25
C SER A 100 14.94 -6.17 1.82
N ILE A 101 14.06 -6.48 0.85
CA ILE A 101 14.29 -6.07 -0.56
C ILE A 101 14.15 -4.56 -0.76
N LEU A 102 13.34 -3.90 0.07
CA LEU A 102 13.21 -2.44 0.05
C LEU A 102 14.38 -1.73 0.76
N GLY A 103 15.09 -2.43 1.66
CA GLY A 103 16.18 -1.82 2.44
C GLY A 103 15.72 -0.68 3.37
N LEU A 104 14.44 -0.68 3.75
CA LEU A 104 13.82 0.32 4.63
C LEU A 104 13.53 -0.26 6.02
N PRO A 105 13.46 0.56 7.09
CA PRO A 105 13.23 0.09 8.45
C PRO A 105 11.75 -0.27 8.70
N LEU A 106 11.17 -1.00 7.77
CA LEU A 106 9.81 -1.51 7.84
C LEU A 106 9.77 -2.81 8.63
N ARG A 107 8.63 -3.10 9.26
CA ARG A 107 8.44 -4.31 10.06
C ARG A 107 7.02 -4.86 9.92
N PRO A 108 6.83 -6.16 10.18
CA PRO A 108 5.50 -6.75 10.30
C PRO A 108 4.66 -6.02 11.35
N ASP A 109 3.39 -5.75 11.03
CA ASP A 109 2.46 -5.03 11.89
C ASP A 109 1.07 -5.69 11.81
N ASP A 110 0.52 -6.10 12.95
CA ASP A 110 -0.78 -6.77 13.06
C ASP A 110 -1.95 -5.81 13.31
N THR A 111 -1.69 -4.49 13.32
CA THR A 111 -2.70 -3.47 13.62
C THR A 111 -3.42 -2.92 12.40
N GLY A 112 -3.47 -3.67 11.32
CA GLY A 112 -4.16 -3.25 10.09
C GLY A 112 -5.67 -3.12 10.28
N SER A 113 -6.22 -2.06 9.69
CA SER A 113 -7.66 -1.89 9.53
C SER A 113 -8.15 -2.61 8.28
N TYR A 114 -8.75 -1.90 7.35
CA TYR A 114 -9.33 -2.44 6.15
C TYR A 114 -8.85 -1.62 4.95
N THR A 115 -8.49 -2.28 3.86
CA THR A 115 -8.17 -1.65 2.58
C THR A 115 -8.39 -2.65 1.44
N ASP A 116 -8.27 -2.24 0.21
CA ASP A 116 -8.50 -3.04 -0.98
C ASP A 116 -7.78 -4.40 -0.99
N SER A 117 -6.54 -4.49 -0.47
CA SER A 117 -5.82 -5.78 -0.41
C SER A 117 -6.50 -6.84 0.46
N ASN A 118 -7.35 -6.44 1.41
CA ASN A 118 -8.11 -7.39 2.22
C ASN A 118 -9.11 -8.21 1.38
N GLU A 119 -9.69 -7.61 0.35
CA GLU A 119 -10.68 -8.29 -0.51
C GLU A 119 -10.06 -9.44 -1.30
N TYR A 120 -8.74 -9.40 -1.55
CA TYR A 120 -8.02 -10.44 -2.27
C TYR A 120 -7.53 -11.58 -1.39
N ALA A 121 -7.63 -11.48 -0.06
CA ALA A 121 -6.98 -12.40 0.87
C ALA A 121 -7.54 -13.83 0.87
N SER A 122 -8.72 -14.07 0.28
CA SER A 122 -9.28 -15.41 0.04
C SER A 122 -8.70 -16.10 -1.19
N ASP A 123 -8.17 -15.34 -2.15
CA ASP A 123 -7.73 -15.83 -3.46
C ASP A 123 -6.22 -15.73 -3.66
N VAL A 124 -5.56 -14.80 -2.96
CA VAL A 124 -4.12 -14.55 -3.07
C VAL A 124 -3.43 -14.78 -1.74
N SER A 125 -2.29 -15.47 -1.78
CA SER A 125 -1.59 -15.95 -0.60
C SER A 125 -1.13 -14.84 0.35
N GLU A 126 -0.54 -13.78 -0.17
CA GLU A 126 0.02 -12.69 0.64
C GLU A 126 -0.63 -11.34 0.26
N CYS A 127 -1.45 -10.81 1.17
CA CYS A 127 -2.15 -9.54 0.97
C CYS A 127 -1.80 -8.56 2.07
N THR A 128 -1.08 -7.49 1.72
CA THR A 128 -0.56 -6.52 2.68
C THR A 128 -0.94 -5.08 2.35
N ASN A 129 -0.79 -4.20 3.33
CA ASN A 129 -0.82 -2.75 3.17
C ASN A 129 0.50 -2.17 3.68
N LEU A 130 1.16 -1.38 2.85
CA LEU A 130 2.49 -0.81 3.09
C LEU A 130 2.38 0.65 3.49
N SER A 131 3.13 1.06 4.53
CA SER A 131 3.23 2.47 4.94
C SER A 131 3.82 3.33 3.82
N VAL A 132 3.16 4.46 3.52
CA VAL A 132 3.52 5.36 2.42
C VAL A 132 3.85 6.78 2.86
N GLY A 133 3.89 7.04 4.17
CA GLY A 133 4.41 8.29 4.73
C GLY A 133 3.41 9.41 4.90
N TYR A 134 2.12 9.17 4.83
CA TYR A 134 1.13 10.17 5.23
C TYR A 134 0.72 10.01 6.70
N TYR A 135 0.15 11.06 7.27
CA TYR A 135 -0.31 11.12 8.65
C TYR A 135 -1.59 11.94 8.76
N ALA A 136 -2.36 11.70 9.82
CA ALA A 136 -3.58 12.42 10.16
C ALA A 136 -4.63 12.44 9.02
N GLN A 137 -4.76 11.30 8.31
CA GLN A 137 -5.73 11.13 7.22
C GLN A 137 -7.15 11.57 7.62
N HIS A 138 -7.94 11.97 6.63
CA HIS A 138 -9.33 12.41 6.77
C HIS A 138 -9.51 13.65 7.66
N THR A 139 -8.44 14.41 7.89
CA THR A 139 -8.49 15.66 8.67
C THR A 139 -7.79 16.80 7.94
N LYS A 140 -8.06 18.04 8.36
CA LYS A 140 -7.32 19.22 7.85
C LYS A 140 -5.83 19.22 8.20
N GLY A 141 -5.42 18.42 9.18
CA GLY A 141 -4.01 18.23 9.57
C GLY A 141 -3.28 17.16 8.75
N GLU A 142 -3.95 16.57 7.77
CA GLU A 142 -3.33 15.56 6.91
C GLU A 142 -2.11 16.10 6.18
N HIS A 143 -1.05 15.32 6.19
CA HIS A 143 0.21 15.70 5.55
C HIS A 143 0.99 14.48 5.07
N GLN A 144 1.82 14.70 4.06
CA GLN A 144 2.71 13.70 3.46
C GLN A 144 4.17 14.02 3.75
N ASP A 145 4.92 13.06 4.28
CA ASP A 145 6.39 13.12 4.36
C ASP A 145 6.98 12.84 2.96
N VAL A 146 7.45 13.91 2.31
CA VAL A 146 7.99 13.84 0.94
C VAL A 146 9.34 13.12 0.91
N TYR A 147 10.14 13.28 1.97
CA TYR A 147 11.43 12.62 2.04
C TYR A 147 11.28 11.10 2.10
N TYR A 148 10.42 10.62 3.00
CA TYR A 148 10.13 9.19 3.06
C TYR A 148 9.50 8.66 1.76
N LEU A 149 8.57 9.42 1.18
CA LEU A 149 7.91 9.06 -0.08
C LEU A 149 8.92 8.86 -1.21
N GLN A 150 9.93 9.75 -1.33
CA GLN A 150 11.00 9.61 -2.32
C GLN A 150 11.88 8.38 -2.06
N GLN A 151 12.24 8.14 -0.79
CA GLN A 151 13.00 6.94 -0.42
C GLN A 151 12.22 5.66 -0.75
N LEU A 152 10.93 5.62 -0.44
CA LEU A 152 10.07 4.47 -0.75
C LEU A 152 9.96 4.25 -2.26
N ARG A 153 9.74 5.32 -3.06
CA ARG A 153 9.75 5.22 -4.53
C ARG A 153 11.04 4.59 -5.05
N ASP A 154 12.19 5.11 -4.62
CA ASP A 154 13.48 4.63 -5.09
C ASP A 154 13.72 3.16 -4.69
N ALA A 155 13.31 2.79 -3.47
CA ALA A 155 13.38 1.42 -2.98
C ALA A 155 12.47 0.46 -3.80
N LEU A 156 11.23 0.85 -4.08
CA LEU A 156 10.28 0.06 -4.88
C LEU A 156 10.78 -0.17 -6.30
N ILE A 157 11.41 0.83 -6.90
CA ILE A 157 11.98 0.75 -8.26
C ILE A 157 13.23 -0.14 -8.29
N ALA A 158 14.08 -0.08 -7.25
CA ALA A 158 15.33 -0.83 -7.18
C ALA A 158 15.17 -2.25 -6.64
N ALA A 159 14.01 -2.61 -6.10
CA ALA A 159 13.77 -3.88 -5.42
C ALA A 159 13.93 -5.08 -6.36
N ASP A 160 14.57 -6.13 -5.88
CA ASP A 160 14.58 -7.44 -6.52
C ASP A 160 13.35 -8.25 -6.05
N TRP A 161 12.25 -8.08 -6.75
CA TRP A 161 10.95 -8.67 -6.43
C TRP A 161 10.96 -10.21 -6.44
N SER A 162 11.94 -10.83 -7.12
CA SER A 162 12.09 -12.30 -7.14
C SER A 162 12.48 -12.90 -5.79
N LYS A 163 12.90 -12.07 -4.84
CA LYS A 163 13.30 -12.47 -3.48
C LYS A 163 12.16 -12.41 -2.47
N LEU A 164 10.94 -12.07 -2.88
CA LEU A 164 9.79 -12.17 -1.99
C LEU A 164 9.55 -13.61 -1.54
N VAL A 165 9.28 -13.77 -0.26
CA VAL A 165 8.98 -15.08 0.35
C VAL A 165 7.46 -15.24 0.42
N ILE A 166 6.93 -16.22 -0.29
CA ILE A 166 5.51 -16.57 -0.30
C ILE A 166 5.32 -17.84 0.52
N THR A 167 4.55 -17.78 1.61
CA THR A 167 4.42 -18.91 2.57
C THR A 167 2.98 -19.24 2.94
N ARG A 168 2.01 -18.43 2.56
CA ARG A 168 0.58 -18.72 2.82
C ARG A 168 -0.05 -19.44 1.63
#